data_b8bebd0b3a90d1ccfd322ae2b3657862
#
_entry.id   b8bebd0b3a90d1ccfd322ae2b3657862
#
_cell.length_a   1.000
_cell.length_b   1.000
_cell.length_c   1.000
_cell.angle_alpha   90.00
_cell.angle_beta   90.00
_cell.angle_gamma   90.00
#
_symmetry.space_group_name_H-M   'P 1'
#
loop_
_entity.id
_entity.type
_entity.pdbx_description
1 polymer ?
#
loop_
_entity_poly.entity_id
_entity_poly.type
_entity_poly.pdbx_seq_one_letter_code
_entity_poly.pdbx_strand_id
1 'polypeptide(L)'
;MQDFRSNEGVKIDIVHAHLIVGLILSQKPSSILELGLGGGRSCDAILAGIEFNKNNPKFKIVDNWLDWNHEIPQNVMEIYGKKAEIITMDEKEFVFSTKEKFDFIMSDADHNRTNQWFEHVYENLLNDKGILIYHDINIVEESFVNLREIYEICKKRNIHHYLFNKNSLVGERCQRGLLVIFKNS
;
A
#
# COMPACT_ATOMS: atom_id res chain seq x y z
N MET A 1 -10.85 24.21 4.71
CA MET A 1 -10.41 22.83 4.97
C MET A 1 -9.33 22.50 3.97
N GLN A 2 -8.20 21.98 4.41
CA GLN A 2 -7.06 21.70 3.52
C GLN A 2 -7.38 20.48 2.67
N ASP A 3 -7.17 20.55 1.36
CA ASP A 3 -7.31 19.39 0.46
C ASP A 3 -6.26 18.33 0.86
N PHE A 4 -6.67 17.11 1.19
CA PHE A 4 -5.75 16.03 1.59
C PHE A 4 -4.72 15.73 0.49
N ARG A 5 -5.03 16.02 -0.78
CA ARG A 5 -4.11 15.88 -1.92
C ARG A 5 -3.04 16.96 -2.00
N SER A 6 -3.16 18.04 -1.24
CA SER A 6 -2.19 19.16 -1.30
C SER A 6 -0.87 18.86 -0.60
N ASN A 7 -0.83 17.88 0.30
CA ASN A 7 0.36 17.52 1.07
C ASN A 7 1.24 16.52 0.31
N GLU A 8 2.28 16.99 -0.38
CA GLU A 8 3.24 16.13 -1.09
C GLU A 8 4.07 15.24 -0.15
N GLY A 9 4.18 15.59 1.12
CA GLY A 9 4.94 14.83 2.12
C GLY A 9 4.33 13.48 2.47
N VAL A 10 3.01 13.32 2.26
CA VAL A 10 2.25 12.08 2.55
C VAL A 10 1.87 11.31 1.28
N LYS A 11 2.55 11.55 0.16
CA LYS A 11 2.31 10.85 -1.10
C LYS A 11 3.48 9.95 -1.46
N ILE A 12 3.19 8.79 -2.03
CA ILE A 12 4.22 7.92 -2.60
C ILE A 12 4.97 8.58 -3.76
N ASP A 13 6.17 8.11 -4.07
CA ASP A 13 6.94 8.58 -5.22
C ASP A 13 6.19 8.33 -6.54
N ILE A 14 6.26 9.27 -7.48
CA ILE A 14 5.53 9.17 -8.76
C ILE A 14 5.96 7.94 -9.58
N VAL A 15 7.24 7.55 -9.49
CA VAL A 15 7.75 6.36 -10.17
C VAL A 15 7.15 5.07 -9.60
N HIS A 16 6.90 5.04 -8.29
CA HIS A 16 6.23 3.92 -7.62
C HIS A 16 4.75 3.85 -8.00
N ALA A 17 4.08 5.01 -8.16
CA ALA A 17 2.70 5.05 -8.66
C ALA A 17 2.59 4.42 -10.06
N HIS A 18 3.50 4.73 -10.99
CA HIS A 18 3.51 4.11 -12.33
C HIS A 18 3.75 2.59 -12.26
N LEU A 19 4.61 2.12 -11.33
CA LEU A 19 4.82 0.70 -11.14
C LEU A 19 3.55 0.00 -10.63
N ILE A 20 2.82 0.62 -9.70
CA ILE A 20 1.54 0.10 -9.20
C ILE A 20 0.54 -0.04 -10.34
N VAL A 21 0.40 0.97 -11.21
CA VAL A 21 -0.45 0.86 -12.42
C VAL A 21 -0.09 -0.38 -13.23
N GLY A 22 1.22 -0.57 -13.53
CA GLY A 22 1.71 -1.72 -14.30
C GLY A 22 1.40 -3.07 -13.64
N LEU A 23 1.52 -3.16 -12.32
CA LEU A 23 1.22 -4.38 -11.57
C LEU A 23 -0.29 -4.68 -11.59
N ILE A 24 -1.16 -3.69 -11.39
CA ILE A 24 -2.62 -3.85 -11.49
C ILE A 24 -3.03 -4.29 -12.90
N LEU A 25 -2.42 -3.69 -13.95
CA LEU A 25 -2.68 -4.07 -15.34
C LEU A 25 -2.31 -5.52 -15.63
N SER A 26 -1.17 -5.96 -15.12
CA SER A 26 -0.65 -7.32 -15.31
C SER A 26 -1.45 -8.36 -14.54
N GLN A 27 -1.77 -8.07 -13.27
CA GLN A 27 -2.39 -9.00 -12.34
C GLN A 27 -3.90 -9.13 -12.54
N LYS A 28 -4.57 -8.05 -12.92
CA LYS A 28 -6.04 -7.95 -13.03
C LYS A 28 -6.75 -8.45 -11.77
N PRO A 29 -6.40 -7.92 -10.60
CA PRO A 29 -6.92 -8.42 -9.32
C PRO A 29 -8.44 -8.31 -9.26
N SER A 30 -9.09 -9.26 -8.58
CA SER A 30 -10.53 -9.25 -8.28
C SER A 30 -10.83 -8.69 -6.89
N SER A 31 -9.81 -8.64 -6.02
CA SER A 31 -9.89 -8.10 -4.66
C SER A 31 -8.62 -7.32 -4.32
N ILE A 32 -8.81 -6.10 -3.83
CA ILE A 32 -7.74 -5.14 -3.54
C ILE A 32 -7.91 -4.57 -2.14
N LEU A 33 -6.80 -4.44 -1.41
CA LEU A 33 -6.73 -3.77 -0.12
C LEU A 33 -5.64 -2.70 -0.16
N GLU A 34 -5.97 -1.50 0.31
CA GLU A 34 -5.01 -0.44 0.59
C GLU A 34 -5.05 -0.12 2.09
N LEU A 35 -3.90 -0.23 2.75
CA LEU A 35 -3.67 0.11 4.15
C LEU A 35 -2.88 1.41 4.19
N GLY A 36 -3.55 2.49 4.64
CA GLY A 36 -3.02 3.85 4.59
C GLY A 36 -3.30 4.53 3.25
N LEU A 37 -4.20 5.53 3.24
CA LEU A 37 -4.51 6.33 2.06
C LEU A 37 -3.49 7.46 1.85
N GLY A 38 -3.04 8.08 2.93
CA GLY A 38 -2.18 9.24 2.87
C GLY A 38 -2.72 10.33 1.94
N GLY A 39 -1.88 10.85 1.04
CA GLY A 39 -2.30 11.82 0.02
C GLY A 39 -2.98 11.22 -1.22
N GLY A 40 -3.31 9.91 -1.22
CA GLY A 40 -4.12 9.23 -2.22
C GLY A 40 -3.42 8.89 -3.54
N ARG A 41 -2.12 9.11 -3.70
CA ARG A 41 -1.43 8.84 -4.98
C ARG A 41 -1.36 7.34 -5.30
N SER A 42 -1.19 6.48 -4.32
CA SER A 42 -1.26 5.01 -4.47
C SER A 42 -2.66 4.58 -4.91
N CYS A 43 -3.68 5.11 -4.25
CA CYS A 43 -5.08 4.87 -4.59
C CYS A 43 -5.40 5.31 -6.01
N ASP A 44 -4.98 6.52 -6.42
CA ASP A 44 -5.15 7.01 -7.79
C ASP A 44 -4.48 6.08 -8.81
N ALA A 45 -3.30 5.54 -8.51
CA ALA A 45 -2.59 4.59 -9.36
C ALA A 45 -3.35 3.25 -9.47
N ILE A 46 -3.84 2.72 -8.34
CA ILE A 46 -4.67 1.52 -8.31
C ILE A 46 -5.92 1.72 -9.18
N LEU A 47 -6.65 2.82 -8.97
CA LEU A 47 -7.86 3.13 -9.72
C LEU A 47 -7.61 3.31 -11.22
N ALA A 48 -6.49 3.94 -11.61
CA ALA A 48 -6.10 4.05 -13.02
C ALA A 48 -5.87 2.67 -13.65
N GLY A 49 -5.18 1.75 -12.94
CA GLY A 49 -5.00 0.38 -13.40
C GLY A 49 -6.32 -0.40 -13.55
N ILE A 50 -7.25 -0.23 -12.60
CA ILE A 50 -8.60 -0.81 -12.66
C ILE A 50 -9.37 -0.30 -13.88
N GLU A 51 -9.34 1.01 -14.12
CA GLU A 51 -10.03 1.64 -15.24
C GLU A 51 -9.50 1.12 -16.59
N PHE A 52 -8.18 1.02 -16.75
CA PHE A 52 -7.56 0.45 -17.94
C PHE A 52 -7.93 -1.02 -18.14
N ASN A 53 -8.01 -1.81 -17.07
CA ASN A 53 -8.41 -3.21 -17.13
C ASN A 53 -9.89 -3.41 -17.45
N LYS A 54 -10.72 -2.39 -17.25
CA LYS A 54 -12.19 -2.45 -17.35
C LYS A 54 -12.78 -3.56 -16.48
N ASN A 55 -12.11 -3.89 -15.36
CA ASN A 55 -12.64 -4.80 -14.35
C ASN A 55 -13.26 -4.00 -13.19
N ASN A 56 -14.00 -4.69 -12.33
CA ASN A 56 -14.63 -4.07 -11.17
C ASN A 56 -14.28 -4.88 -9.92
N PRO A 57 -13.04 -4.79 -9.42
CA PRO A 57 -12.62 -5.52 -8.23
C PRO A 57 -13.34 -5.01 -6.98
N LYS A 58 -13.43 -5.88 -5.97
CA LYS A 58 -13.72 -5.40 -4.62
C LYS A 58 -12.51 -4.62 -4.13
N PHE A 59 -12.66 -3.34 -3.84
CA PHE A 59 -11.58 -2.49 -3.37
C PHE A 59 -11.90 -1.91 -2.00
N LYS A 60 -11.00 -2.10 -1.03
CA LYS A 60 -11.09 -1.58 0.33
C LYS A 60 -9.91 -0.67 0.62
N ILE A 61 -10.19 0.45 1.29
CA ILE A 61 -9.23 1.39 1.81
C ILE A 61 -9.40 1.44 3.32
N VAL A 62 -8.34 1.19 4.06
CA VAL A 62 -8.32 1.24 5.53
C VAL A 62 -7.35 2.31 5.97
N ASP A 63 -7.82 3.24 6.78
CA ASP A 63 -7.00 4.30 7.36
C ASP A 63 -7.55 4.71 8.71
N ASN A 64 -6.70 5.04 9.66
CA ASN A 64 -7.11 5.56 10.96
C ASN A 64 -7.19 7.09 11.00
N TRP A 65 -6.86 7.74 9.89
CA TRP A 65 -6.89 9.19 9.68
C TRP A 65 -6.05 9.98 10.70
N LEU A 66 -4.95 9.40 11.16
CA LEU A 66 -4.08 10.03 12.17
C LEU A 66 -3.59 11.41 11.73
N ASP A 67 -3.19 11.56 10.46
CA ASP A 67 -2.72 12.82 9.90
C ASP A 67 -3.84 13.88 9.78
N TRP A 68 -5.10 13.48 9.99
CA TRP A 68 -6.30 14.33 9.95
C TRP A 68 -7.12 14.27 11.27
N ASN A 69 -6.43 14.13 12.41
CA ASN A 69 -7.04 14.07 13.73
C ASN A 69 -8.11 12.96 13.87
N HIS A 70 -7.91 11.83 13.22
CA HIS A 70 -8.84 10.68 13.18
C HIS A 70 -10.20 10.98 12.52
N GLU A 71 -10.29 12.03 11.71
CA GLU A 71 -11.48 12.36 10.93
C GLU A 71 -11.24 12.11 9.45
N ILE A 72 -12.20 11.48 8.75
CA ILE A 72 -12.12 11.31 7.31
C ILE A 72 -12.10 12.69 6.64
N PRO A 73 -11.07 13.04 5.84
CA PRO A 73 -11.06 14.29 5.10
C PRO A 73 -12.30 14.44 4.21
N GLN A 74 -12.90 15.62 4.18
CA GLN A 74 -14.20 15.88 3.54
C GLN A 74 -14.32 15.35 2.11
N ASN A 75 -13.26 15.46 1.33
CA ASN A 75 -13.30 15.09 -0.09
C ASN A 75 -12.92 13.61 -0.37
N VAL A 76 -12.49 12.84 0.63
CA VAL A 76 -12.17 11.41 0.45
C VAL A 76 -13.38 10.62 -0.02
N MET A 77 -14.52 10.82 0.64
CA MET A 77 -15.77 10.12 0.28
C MET A 77 -16.28 10.53 -1.10
N GLU A 78 -16.11 11.80 -1.49
CA GLU A 78 -16.51 12.27 -2.81
C GLU A 78 -15.69 11.66 -3.94
N ILE A 79 -14.36 11.49 -3.71
CA ILE A 79 -13.42 11.02 -4.71
C ILE A 79 -13.43 9.49 -4.80
N TYR A 80 -13.39 8.81 -3.66
CA TYR A 80 -13.17 7.35 -3.59
C TYR A 80 -14.38 6.54 -3.16
N GLY A 81 -15.35 7.12 -2.42
CA GLY A 81 -16.45 6.36 -1.82
C GLY A 81 -17.40 5.65 -2.79
N LYS A 82 -17.37 6.00 -4.08
CA LYS A 82 -18.11 5.27 -5.13
C LYS A 82 -17.30 4.14 -5.77
N LYS A 83 -15.98 4.11 -5.52
CA LYS A 83 -15.03 3.21 -6.18
C LYS A 83 -14.41 2.20 -5.22
N ALA A 84 -14.43 2.51 -3.92
CA ALA A 84 -13.87 1.68 -2.86
C ALA A 84 -14.73 1.76 -1.60
N GLU A 85 -14.71 0.70 -0.80
CA GLU A 85 -15.21 0.70 0.58
C GLU A 85 -14.17 1.35 1.48
N ILE A 86 -14.53 2.45 2.16
CA ILE A 86 -13.63 3.19 3.04
C ILE A 86 -13.92 2.78 4.48
N ILE A 87 -12.91 2.29 5.17
CA ILE A 87 -12.99 1.76 6.54
C ILE A 87 -12.09 2.60 7.44
N THR A 88 -12.68 3.21 8.47
CA THR A 88 -11.94 3.90 9.52
C THR A 88 -11.53 2.90 10.60
N MET A 89 -10.26 2.49 10.59
CA MET A 89 -9.74 1.50 11.54
C MET A 89 -8.20 1.57 11.56
N ASP A 90 -7.61 1.19 12.70
CA ASP A 90 -6.16 0.96 12.79
C ASP A 90 -5.76 -0.25 11.92
N GLU A 91 -4.61 -0.16 11.23
CA GLU A 91 -4.13 -1.23 10.35
C GLU A 91 -4.06 -2.59 11.08
N LYS A 92 -3.44 -2.62 12.27
CA LYS A 92 -3.31 -3.85 13.06
C LYS A 92 -4.67 -4.44 13.41
N GLU A 93 -5.60 -3.60 13.83
CA GLU A 93 -6.95 -4.05 14.17
C GLU A 93 -7.63 -4.67 12.95
N PHE A 94 -7.56 -4.02 11.80
CA PHE A 94 -8.14 -4.52 10.55
C PHE A 94 -7.53 -5.86 10.15
N VAL A 95 -6.20 -5.97 10.08
CA VAL A 95 -5.54 -7.19 9.58
C VAL A 95 -5.82 -8.41 10.44
N PHE A 96 -6.05 -8.25 11.75
CA PHE A 96 -6.38 -9.37 12.63
C PHE A 96 -7.88 -9.65 12.75
N SER A 97 -8.76 -8.70 12.39
CA SER A 97 -10.22 -8.89 12.45
C SER A 97 -10.81 -9.42 11.15
N THR A 98 -10.24 -9.07 10.01
CA THR A 98 -10.74 -9.51 8.71
C THR A 98 -10.44 -10.98 8.44
N LYS A 99 -11.36 -11.67 7.75
CA LYS A 99 -11.16 -13.02 7.20
C LYS A 99 -11.10 -13.02 5.68
N GLU A 100 -11.20 -11.84 5.09
CA GLU A 100 -11.15 -11.70 3.64
C GLU A 100 -9.71 -11.87 3.15
N LYS A 101 -9.59 -12.37 1.91
CA LYS A 101 -8.32 -12.46 1.21
C LYS A 101 -8.32 -11.55 -0.01
N PHE A 102 -7.13 -11.10 -0.36
CA PHE A 102 -6.93 -10.12 -1.41
C PHE A 102 -5.89 -10.59 -2.42
N ASP A 103 -6.14 -10.25 -3.69
CA ASP A 103 -5.18 -10.54 -4.78
C ASP A 103 -4.07 -9.48 -4.84
N PHE A 104 -4.36 -8.29 -4.32
CA PHE A 104 -3.43 -7.18 -4.29
C PHE A 104 -3.57 -6.42 -2.98
N ILE A 105 -2.47 -6.25 -2.26
CA ILE A 105 -2.41 -5.49 -1.00
C ILE A 105 -1.33 -4.42 -1.15
N MET A 106 -1.69 -3.15 -0.92
CA MET A 106 -0.76 -2.03 -0.77
C MET A 106 -0.75 -1.61 0.71
N SER A 107 0.42 -1.53 1.32
CA SER A 107 0.60 -1.11 2.71
C SER A 107 1.56 0.07 2.79
N ASP A 108 1.07 1.19 3.28
CA ASP A 108 1.78 2.47 3.48
C ASP A 108 1.22 3.19 4.73
N ALA A 109 0.89 2.44 5.79
CA ALA A 109 0.24 2.95 6.99
C ALA A 109 1.21 3.03 8.19
N ASP A 110 1.33 1.99 9.00
CA ASP A 110 2.12 2.01 10.24
C ASP A 110 3.58 1.59 10.00
N HIS A 111 4.44 2.53 9.65
CA HIS A 111 5.85 2.30 9.39
C HIS A 111 6.64 1.76 10.59
N ASN A 112 6.13 1.92 11.81
CA ASN A 112 6.83 1.55 13.04
C ASN A 112 6.58 0.10 13.46
N ARG A 113 5.45 -0.50 13.06
CA ARG A 113 5.01 -1.78 13.61
C ARG A 113 4.59 -2.80 12.55
N THR A 114 4.49 -2.42 11.28
CA THR A 114 3.98 -3.26 10.19
C THR A 114 4.70 -4.60 10.06
N ASN A 115 5.99 -4.68 10.42
CA ASN A 115 6.76 -5.92 10.47
C ASN A 115 6.15 -6.98 11.41
N GLN A 116 5.46 -6.54 12.49
CA GLN A 116 4.91 -7.45 13.50
C GLN A 116 3.74 -8.30 12.98
N TRP A 117 3.06 -7.85 11.92
CA TRP A 117 1.95 -8.59 11.31
C TRP A 117 2.19 -8.96 9.85
N PHE A 118 3.40 -8.74 9.34
CA PHE A 118 3.76 -9.11 7.98
C PHE A 118 3.44 -10.57 7.65
N GLU A 119 3.87 -11.51 8.51
CA GLU A 119 3.62 -12.94 8.30
C GLU A 119 2.11 -13.26 8.26
N HIS A 120 1.33 -12.63 9.15
CA HIS A 120 -0.13 -12.80 9.15
C HIS A 120 -0.76 -12.29 7.84
N VAL A 121 -0.37 -11.12 7.37
CA VAL A 121 -0.85 -10.57 6.09
C VAL A 121 -0.47 -11.50 4.94
N TYR A 122 0.79 -11.90 4.87
CA TYR A 122 1.30 -12.75 3.79
C TYR A 122 0.63 -14.12 3.75
N GLU A 123 0.50 -14.79 4.89
CA GLU A 123 -0.03 -16.15 4.94
C GLU A 123 -1.57 -16.20 4.87
N ASN A 124 -2.25 -15.28 5.55
CA ASN A 124 -3.69 -15.38 5.79
C ASN A 124 -4.54 -14.44 4.93
N LEU A 125 -4.03 -13.25 4.59
CA LEU A 125 -4.81 -12.24 3.86
C LEU A 125 -4.44 -12.16 2.38
N LEU A 126 -3.23 -12.54 1.97
CA LEU A 126 -2.84 -12.55 0.58
C LEU A 126 -3.29 -13.86 -0.08
N ASN A 127 -3.98 -13.78 -1.21
CA ASN A 127 -4.31 -14.95 -2.04
C ASN A 127 -3.06 -15.54 -2.67
N ASP A 128 -3.12 -16.84 -3.05
CA ASP A 128 -2.11 -17.45 -3.89
C ASP A 128 -1.98 -16.70 -5.21
N LYS A 129 -0.75 -16.50 -5.68
CA LYS A 129 -0.40 -15.63 -6.80
C LYS A 129 -0.69 -14.14 -6.58
N GLY A 130 -1.07 -13.72 -5.37
CA GLY A 130 -1.30 -12.34 -5.02
C GLY A 130 -0.01 -11.52 -4.92
N ILE A 131 -0.17 -10.21 -4.93
CA ILE A 131 0.90 -9.22 -4.78
C ILE A 131 0.70 -8.43 -3.50
N LEU A 132 1.75 -8.33 -2.69
CA LEU A 132 1.82 -7.49 -1.49
C LEU A 132 2.92 -6.45 -1.66
N ILE A 133 2.60 -5.19 -1.41
CA ILE A 133 3.51 -4.06 -1.58
C ILE A 133 3.67 -3.30 -0.28
N TYR A 134 4.91 -2.98 0.08
CA TYR A 134 5.26 -2.05 1.14
C TYR A 134 6.03 -0.86 0.58
N HIS A 135 5.61 0.35 0.97
CA HIS A 135 6.30 1.59 0.65
C HIS A 135 7.27 2.01 1.76
N ASP A 136 8.07 3.03 1.52
CA ASP A 136 9.04 3.63 2.47
C ASP A 136 10.14 2.70 3.00
N ILE A 137 10.38 1.57 2.34
CA ILE A 137 11.33 0.54 2.79
C ILE A 137 12.81 1.00 2.77
N ASN A 138 13.10 2.09 2.06
CA ASN A 138 14.47 2.61 1.90
C ASN A 138 14.79 3.83 2.78
N ILE A 139 13.87 4.28 3.61
CA ILE A 139 14.11 5.43 4.49
C ILE A 139 15.11 5.03 5.58
N VAL A 140 16.12 5.89 5.78
CA VAL A 140 17.24 5.63 6.69
C VAL A 140 16.89 6.01 8.14
N GLU A 141 15.76 6.63 8.37
CA GLU A 141 15.33 7.06 9.70
C GLU A 141 15.08 5.86 10.63
N GLU A 142 15.39 6.01 11.92
CA GLU A 142 15.21 4.95 12.91
C GLU A 142 13.77 4.44 12.99
N SER A 143 12.80 5.33 12.75
CA SER A 143 11.37 5.01 12.73
C SER A 143 10.96 4.01 11.63
N PHE A 144 11.78 3.84 10.58
CA PHE A 144 11.48 2.95 9.45
C PHE A 144 12.32 1.67 9.44
N VAL A 145 13.12 1.41 10.47
CA VAL A 145 13.93 0.19 10.60
C VAL A 145 13.07 -1.06 10.49
N ASN A 146 11.86 -1.03 11.01
CA ASN A 146 10.93 -2.15 11.03
C ASN A 146 10.47 -2.58 9.62
N LEU A 147 10.34 -1.65 8.67
CA LEU A 147 10.02 -2.00 7.29
C LEU A 147 11.15 -2.77 6.61
N ARG A 148 12.41 -2.46 6.93
CA ARG A 148 13.57 -3.22 6.42
C ARG A 148 13.61 -4.65 6.91
N GLU A 149 13.10 -4.90 8.12
CA GLU A 149 12.99 -6.25 8.66
C GLU A 149 12.13 -7.14 7.76
N ILE A 150 11.05 -6.60 7.16
CA ILE A 150 10.22 -7.33 6.19
C ILE A 150 11.07 -7.80 4.99
N TYR A 151 11.93 -6.93 4.46
CA TYR A 151 12.84 -7.30 3.37
C TYR A 151 13.80 -8.43 3.79
N GLU A 152 14.38 -8.35 5.00
CA GLU A 152 15.27 -9.40 5.49
C GLU A 152 14.53 -10.73 5.76
N ILE A 153 13.27 -10.68 6.21
CA ILE A 153 12.40 -11.86 6.33
C ILE A 153 12.18 -12.50 4.95
N CYS A 154 11.86 -11.70 3.92
CA CYS A 154 11.67 -12.20 2.57
C CYS A 154 12.91 -12.91 2.04
N LYS A 155 14.11 -12.33 2.25
CA LYS A 155 15.39 -12.96 1.86
C LYS A 155 15.61 -14.27 2.61
N LYS A 156 15.48 -14.26 3.94
CA LYS A 156 15.71 -15.43 4.80
C LYS A 156 14.77 -16.59 4.44
N ARG A 157 13.51 -16.30 4.15
CA ARG A 157 12.49 -17.30 3.79
C ARG A 157 12.45 -17.64 2.31
N ASN A 158 13.31 -17.05 1.49
CA ASN A 158 13.32 -17.18 0.03
C ASN A 158 11.96 -16.87 -0.61
N ILE A 159 11.25 -15.86 -0.07
CA ILE A 159 10.02 -15.36 -0.65
C ILE A 159 10.34 -14.55 -1.90
N HIS A 160 9.62 -14.78 -2.99
CA HIS A 160 9.83 -14.07 -4.25
C HIS A 160 9.48 -12.58 -4.08
N HIS A 161 10.48 -11.71 -4.28
CA HIS A 161 10.30 -10.27 -4.09
C HIS A 161 11.25 -9.45 -4.98
N TYR A 162 10.87 -8.19 -5.21
CA TYR A 162 11.71 -7.16 -5.83
C TYR A 162 11.73 -5.90 -4.96
N LEU A 163 12.92 -5.34 -4.78
CA LEU A 163 13.12 -4.07 -4.08
C LEU A 163 13.47 -2.99 -5.11
N PHE A 164 12.57 -2.00 -5.22
CA PHE A 164 12.75 -0.81 -6.04
C PHE A 164 13.22 0.33 -5.15
N ASN A 165 14.52 0.45 -5.00
CA ASN A 165 15.15 1.45 -4.13
C ASN A 165 16.31 2.17 -4.80
N LYS A 166 16.32 2.25 -6.14
CA LYS A 166 17.41 2.95 -6.81
C LYS A 166 17.58 4.33 -6.17
N ASN A 167 18.81 4.62 -5.76
CA ASN A 167 19.28 5.96 -5.41
C ASN A 167 19.26 6.88 -6.65
N SER A 168 18.21 6.82 -7.42
CA SER A 168 17.98 7.78 -8.48
C SER A 168 17.36 9.01 -7.84
N LEU A 169 18.15 10.07 -7.84
CA LEU A 169 17.63 11.38 -7.54
C LEU A 169 16.51 11.70 -8.54
N VAL A 170 15.29 11.75 -8.06
CA VAL A 170 14.19 12.40 -8.78
C VAL A 170 14.13 13.81 -8.21
N GLY A 171 14.83 14.72 -8.84
CA GLY A 171 15.16 16.02 -8.27
C GLY A 171 16.23 15.86 -7.18
N GLU A 172 16.06 16.51 -6.03
CA GLU A 172 16.99 16.43 -4.89
C GLU A 172 16.64 15.34 -3.88
N ARG A 173 15.64 14.48 -4.16
CA ARG A 173 15.16 13.45 -3.23
C ARG A 173 15.50 12.05 -3.72
N CYS A 174 16.06 11.23 -2.84
CA CYS A 174 16.15 9.78 -3.06
C CYS A 174 14.75 9.16 -3.06
N GLN A 175 14.55 8.09 -3.83
CA GLN A 175 13.33 7.29 -3.74
C GLN A 175 13.22 6.68 -2.33
N ARG A 176 12.01 6.71 -1.78
CA ARG A 176 11.72 6.15 -0.45
C ARG A 176 11.69 4.62 -0.42
N GLY A 177 11.71 3.99 -1.58
CA GLY A 177 11.75 2.54 -1.76
C GLY A 177 10.38 1.89 -1.78
N LEU A 178 10.25 0.86 -2.63
CA LEU A 178 9.06 0.03 -2.76
C LEU A 178 9.47 -1.44 -2.79
N LEU A 179 8.94 -2.23 -1.87
CA LEU A 179 9.10 -3.68 -1.83
C LEU A 179 7.86 -4.35 -2.41
N VAL A 180 8.03 -5.10 -3.48
CA VAL A 180 6.97 -5.88 -4.13
C VAL A 180 7.22 -7.36 -3.85
N ILE A 181 6.24 -8.03 -3.25
CA ILE A 181 6.30 -9.43 -2.81
C ILE A 181 5.25 -10.21 -3.57
N PHE A 182 5.63 -11.38 -4.07
CA PHE A 182 4.75 -12.29 -4.81
C PHE A 182 4.51 -13.55 -3.99
N LYS A 183 3.25 -13.90 -3.77
CA LYS A 183 2.89 -15.18 -3.16
C LYS A 183 2.88 -16.27 -4.22
N ASN A 184 3.74 -17.26 -4.03
CA ASN A 184 3.72 -18.46 -4.88
C ASN A 184 2.46 -19.30 -4.59
N SER A 185 2.04 -20.07 -5.58
CA SER A 185 0.96 -21.06 -5.42
C SER A 185 1.45 -22.31 -4.71
#